data_7beff0a5d56b76a0180172986dee48c4
#
_entry.id   7beff0a5d56b76a0180172986dee48c4
#
_cell.length_a   1.000
_cell.length_b   1.000
_cell.length_c   1.000
_cell.angle_alpha   90.00
_cell.angle_beta   90.00
_cell.angle_gamma   90.00
#
_symmetry.space_group_name_H-M   'P 1'
#
loop_
_entity.id
_entity.type
_entity.pdbx_description
1 polymer ?
#
loop_
_entity_poly.entity_id
_entity_poly.type
_entity_poly.pdbx_seq_one_letter_code
_entity_poly.pdbx_strand_id
1 'polypeptide(L)'
;MKLAYITRRLENTLRRNERLANPDERQVMIKMPAENHYRTGQELLTELRLIQRNLSETGLTCLELQNLITQLEVYDFNLAQLDFRQESSRHAEAIAEIAAYMGVLTTPYDEMGEAEKLEWLGQELQTRRPLIPQEIPFSERTCETIETLRTLRHLQAEFGVDICQTYIISMTNDASDVLEVLLLAKEAGLYDPATAATTVRIVPLFETVEDLKNAPGIMDSLFKLRFYRATLAGSYEALADLETQASDFYQVPVTPALLNPGNLQEIMVGYSDSNKDSGFLSSNWEIHKAQKALQAVAQQHRIILRLFHGRGGSVGRGGGPAYKAILAQPAGTIDGRIKITEQGEVLASKYSLPELALYNLETLTTAVIQASLLKSSFDFIEPWNRIMEELAATARKAYRGLIYEEPDFLDFFLSVTPIPEISELQISSRPARRKGGKADLSSLRAIPWVFSWTQTRFLLPAWYGVGTALKTFVDQDPVKNMKLLRYFYFKWPFFNMVISKVEMTLSKVDLTIASHYVQELSKPEDRERFDRLFQQIKKEYQLTRNLAMEITAHPHLLDGDRSLQRSVLLRNRTIVPLGLLQISLLKRLRQVTQEAEASGVRYRRYSKEELLRGALLTINGIAAGMRNTG
;
A
#
# COMPACT_ATOMS: atom_id res chain seq x y z
N MET A 1 -5.13 -42.38 23.44
CA MET A 1 -6.54 -41.97 23.29
C MET A 1 -6.66 -40.51 22.89
N LYS A 2 -6.05 -39.53 23.59
CA LYS A 2 -6.14 -38.08 23.26
C LYS A 2 -5.63 -37.72 21.84
N LEU A 3 -4.47 -38.24 21.44
CA LEU A 3 -3.92 -38.01 20.08
C LEU A 3 -4.86 -38.56 18.99
N ALA A 4 -5.44 -39.76 19.15
CA ALA A 4 -6.39 -40.32 18.19
C ALA A 4 -7.66 -39.45 18.07
N TYR A 5 -8.12 -38.88 19.17
CA TYR A 5 -9.23 -37.94 19.17
C TYR A 5 -8.91 -36.66 18.39
N ILE A 6 -7.73 -36.06 18.65
CA ILE A 6 -7.25 -34.87 17.93
C ILE A 6 -7.12 -35.16 16.43
N THR A 7 -6.47 -36.27 16.06
CA THR A 7 -6.34 -36.70 14.65
C THR A 7 -7.70 -36.82 13.97
N ARG A 8 -8.68 -37.44 14.62
CA ARG A 8 -10.01 -37.57 14.04
C ARG A 8 -10.74 -36.26 13.85
N ARG A 9 -10.61 -35.33 14.80
CA ARG A 9 -11.17 -33.97 14.65
C ARG A 9 -10.49 -33.19 13.53
N LEU A 10 -9.16 -33.30 13.38
CA LEU A 10 -8.43 -32.68 12.27
C LEU A 10 -8.84 -33.25 10.91
N GLU A 11 -8.97 -34.56 10.78
CA GLU A 11 -9.47 -35.19 9.55
C GLU A 11 -10.89 -34.70 9.19
N ASN A 12 -11.75 -34.55 10.18
CA ASN A 12 -13.10 -34.03 9.97
C ASN A 12 -13.05 -32.53 9.58
N THR A 13 -12.15 -31.75 10.19
CA THR A 13 -11.94 -30.33 9.83
C THR A 13 -11.50 -30.21 8.37
N LEU A 14 -10.53 -31.02 7.95
CA LEU A 14 -10.04 -31.03 6.58
C LEU A 14 -11.17 -31.38 5.59
N ARG A 15 -11.87 -32.48 5.81
CA ARG A 15 -13.00 -32.91 4.96
C ARG A 15 -14.11 -31.87 4.89
N ARG A 16 -14.41 -31.22 6.03
CA ARG A 16 -15.40 -30.16 6.08
C ARG A 16 -14.98 -28.97 5.21
N ASN A 17 -13.74 -28.51 5.34
CA ASN A 17 -13.23 -27.35 4.58
C ASN A 17 -13.15 -27.65 3.08
N GLU A 18 -12.75 -28.86 2.67
CA GLU A 18 -12.78 -29.29 1.27
C GLU A 18 -14.19 -29.23 0.68
N ARG A 19 -15.22 -29.64 1.43
CA ARG A 19 -16.61 -29.59 0.98
C ARG A 19 -17.24 -28.20 1.05
N LEU A 20 -16.82 -27.34 1.97
CA LEU A 20 -17.22 -25.93 1.99
C LEU A 20 -16.81 -25.17 0.74
N ALA A 21 -15.74 -25.60 0.08
CA ALA A 21 -15.31 -25.05 -1.20
C ALA A 21 -16.29 -25.40 -2.34
N ASN A 22 -17.09 -26.47 -2.19
CA ASN A 22 -18.13 -26.86 -3.15
C ASN A 22 -19.45 -26.13 -2.83
N PRO A 23 -20.00 -25.27 -3.72
CA PRO A 23 -21.25 -24.55 -3.47
C PRO A 23 -22.45 -25.44 -3.13
N ASP A 24 -22.55 -26.62 -3.75
CA ASP A 24 -23.67 -27.52 -3.59
C ASP A 24 -23.69 -28.22 -2.21
N GLU A 25 -22.54 -28.41 -1.60
CA GLU A 25 -22.40 -29.09 -0.29
C GLU A 25 -22.30 -28.09 0.88
N ARG A 26 -22.10 -26.80 0.62
CA ARG A 26 -21.83 -25.77 1.63
C ARG A 26 -22.90 -25.71 2.73
N GLN A 27 -24.16 -25.69 2.36
CA GLN A 27 -25.27 -25.59 3.33
C GLN A 27 -25.36 -26.82 4.27
N VAL A 28 -24.96 -28.01 3.80
CA VAL A 28 -24.93 -29.23 4.61
C VAL A 28 -23.77 -29.18 5.61
N MET A 29 -22.61 -28.67 5.18
CA MET A 29 -21.40 -28.59 6.00
C MET A 29 -21.49 -27.54 7.12
N ILE A 30 -22.18 -26.42 6.88
CA ILE A 30 -22.44 -25.39 7.91
C ILE A 30 -23.23 -25.96 9.10
N LYS A 31 -24.08 -26.96 8.86
CA LYS A 31 -24.89 -27.62 9.90
C LYS A 31 -24.16 -28.73 10.65
N MET A 32 -22.90 -29.03 10.33
CA MET A 32 -22.14 -30.07 11.00
C MET A 32 -21.91 -29.73 12.49
N PRO A 33 -22.14 -30.69 13.44
CA PRO A 33 -21.92 -30.40 14.86
C PRO A 33 -20.49 -29.91 15.16
N ALA A 34 -20.38 -28.87 15.96
CA ALA A 34 -19.09 -28.24 16.28
C ALA A 34 -18.12 -29.18 17.04
N GLU A 35 -18.66 -30.15 17.76
CA GLU A 35 -17.86 -31.11 18.55
C GLU A 35 -17.00 -32.03 17.69
N ASN A 36 -17.33 -32.20 16.42
CA ASN A 36 -16.68 -33.16 15.54
C ASN A 36 -15.52 -32.59 14.73
N HIS A 37 -15.31 -31.27 14.75
CA HIS A 37 -14.26 -30.60 14.01
C HIS A 37 -13.73 -29.42 14.83
N TYR A 38 -12.60 -28.85 14.42
CA TYR A 38 -12.09 -27.59 14.96
C TYR A 38 -12.59 -26.42 14.11
N ARG A 39 -13.06 -25.36 14.75
CA ARG A 39 -13.41 -24.10 14.09
C ARG A 39 -12.20 -23.17 13.97
N THR A 40 -11.38 -23.14 15.04
CA THR A 40 -10.18 -22.28 15.11
C THR A 40 -8.98 -23.11 15.55
N GLY A 41 -7.78 -22.66 15.21
CA GLY A 41 -6.54 -23.25 15.72
C GLY A 41 -6.41 -23.12 17.24
N GLN A 42 -7.05 -22.10 17.84
CA GLN A 42 -7.05 -21.90 19.29
C GLN A 42 -7.70 -23.09 20.06
N GLU A 43 -8.73 -23.72 19.51
CA GLU A 43 -9.30 -24.93 20.10
C GLU A 43 -8.28 -26.07 20.09
N LEU A 44 -7.60 -26.28 18.96
CA LEU A 44 -6.54 -27.29 18.84
C LEU A 44 -5.35 -26.95 19.75
N LEU A 45 -4.95 -25.68 19.78
CA LEU A 45 -3.84 -25.20 20.61
C LEU A 45 -4.07 -25.51 22.09
N THR A 46 -5.28 -25.32 22.58
CA THR A 46 -5.66 -25.66 23.97
C THR A 46 -5.42 -27.14 24.28
N GLU A 47 -5.76 -28.02 23.33
CA GLU A 47 -5.55 -29.47 23.49
C GLU A 47 -4.06 -29.85 23.40
N LEU A 48 -3.31 -29.24 22.50
CA LEU A 48 -1.85 -29.49 22.37
C LEU A 48 -1.07 -28.98 23.59
N ARG A 49 -1.45 -27.84 24.14
CA ARG A 49 -0.84 -27.31 25.36
C ARG A 49 -1.11 -28.19 26.59
N LEU A 50 -2.27 -28.86 26.65
CA LEU A 50 -2.55 -29.85 27.68
C LEU A 50 -1.56 -31.02 27.57
N ILE A 51 -1.28 -31.51 26.36
CA ILE A 51 -0.28 -32.57 26.13
C ILE A 51 1.13 -32.09 26.51
N GLN A 52 1.51 -30.87 26.09
CA GLN A 52 2.79 -30.27 26.42
C GLN A 52 3.00 -30.16 27.93
N ARG A 53 1.99 -29.71 28.68
CA ARG A 53 2.02 -29.63 30.14
C ARG A 53 2.25 -31.01 30.78
N ASN A 54 1.50 -32.00 30.34
CA ASN A 54 1.62 -33.37 30.86
C ASN A 54 3.02 -33.96 30.63
N LEU A 55 3.60 -33.73 29.42
CA LEU A 55 4.97 -34.13 29.13
C LEU A 55 5.99 -33.41 30.06
N SER A 56 5.81 -32.11 30.25
CA SER A 56 6.68 -31.31 31.10
C SER A 56 6.66 -31.76 32.57
N GLU A 57 5.46 -32.12 33.09
CA GLU A 57 5.28 -32.65 34.45
C GLU A 57 6.00 -34.00 34.65
N THR A 58 6.20 -34.77 33.57
CA THR A 58 6.97 -36.02 33.58
C THR A 58 8.45 -35.84 33.22
N GLY A 59 8.90 -34.59 33.04
CA GLY A 59 10.28 -34.28 32.66
C GLY A 59 10.63 -34.56 31.21
N LEU A 60 9.62 -34.77 30.33
CA LEU A 60 9.81 -35.00 28.91
C LEU A 60 9.58 -33.74 28.09
N THR A 61 10.34 -33.61 27.01
CA THR A 61 10.15 -32.55 25.98
C THR A 61 9.96 -33.16 24.60
N CYS A 62 9.13 -32.54 23.76
CA CYS A 62 8.90 -32.96 22.39
C CYS A 62 9.02 -31.72 21.49
N LEU A 63 10.06 -31.66 20.68
CA LEU A 63 10.34 -30.53 19.81
C LEU A 63 9.28 -30.38 18.71
N GLU A 64 8.80 -31.50 18.15
CA GLU A 64 7.77 -31.51 17.12
C GLU A 64 6.45 -30.91 17.64
N LEU A 65 6.07 -31.23 18.87
CA LEU A 65 4.90 -30.64 19.53
C LEU A 65 5.08 -29.15 19.75
N GLN A 66 6.26 -28.72 20.20
CA GLN A 66 6.56 -27.30 20.38
C GLN A 66 6.51 -26.53 19.07
N ASN A 67 7.09 -27.09 18.00
CA ASN A 67 7.04 -26.50 16.67
C ASN A 67 5.59 -26.38 16.14
N LEU A 68 4.78 -27.41 16.33
CA LEU A 68 3.36 -27.39 15.93
C LEU A 68 2.59 -26.33 16.71
N ILE A 69 2.82 -26.22 18.02
CA ILE A 69 2.22 -25.19 18.86
C ILE A 69 2.61 -23.80 18.34
N THR A 70 3.90 -23.56 18.08
CA THR A 70 4.38 -22.26 17.53
C THR A 70 3.76 -21.94 16.17
N GLN A 71 3.61 -22.94 15.28
CA GLN A 71 2.94 -22.76 13.99
C GLN A 71 1.47 -22.34 14.18
N LEU A 72 0.74 -22.98 15.08
CA LEU A 72 -0.65 -22.63 15.38
C LEU A 72 -0.78 -21.25 16.04
N GLU A 73 0.17 -20.86 16.90
CA GLU A 73 0.19 -19.53 17.51
C GLU A 73 0.40 -18.42 16.49
N VAL A 74 1.17 -18.69 15.42
CA VAL A 74 1.49 -17.70 14.37
C VAL A 74 0.41 -17.66 13.29
N TYR A 75 -0.09 -18.79 12.85
CA TYR A 75 -0.94 -18.90 11.65
C TYR A 75 -2.40 -19.25 11.94
N ASP A 76 -2.71 -19.77 13.12
CA ASP A 76 -4.01 -20.42 13.39
C ASP A 76 -4.27 -21.50 12.31
N PHE A 77 -5.50 -21.62 11.80
CA PHE A 77 -5.83 -22.38 10.59
C PHE A 77 -5.81 -21.52 9.33
N ASN A 78 -5.43 -20.29 9.46
CA ASN A 78 -5.43 -19.31 8.38
C ASN A 78 -4.00 -19.17 7.82
N LEU A 79 -3.78 -19.57 6.57
CA LEU A 79 -2.49 -19.36 5.91
C LEU A 79 -2.13 -17.86 5.82
N ALA A 80 -3.15 -17.01 5.63
CA ALA A 80 -3.03 -15.55 5.59
C ALA A 80 -4.36 -14.89 5.96
N GLN A 81 -4.29 -13.75 6.63
CA GLN A 81 -5.43 -12.87 6.86
C GLN A 81 -5.72 -12.07 5.59
N LEU A 82 -7.00 -11.82 5.31
CA LEU A 82 -7.46 -11.06 4.15
C LEU A 82 -7.80 -9.62 4.56
N ASP A 83 -7.21 -8.65 3.88
CA ASP A 83 -7.61 -7.26 3.96
C ASP A 83 -8.64 -6.94 2.87
N PHE A 84 -9.81 -6.43 3.24
CA PHE A 84 -10.78 -5.90 2.29
C PHE A 84 -10.42 -4.47 1.93
N ARG A 85 -10.64 -4.07 0.68
CA ARG A 85 -10.41 -2.69 0.23
C ARG A 85 -11.49 -2.24 -0.74
N GLN A 86 -12.07 -1.07 -0.48
CA GLN A 86 -13.05 -0.42 -1.34
C GLN A 86 -12.80 1.08 -1.40
N GLU A 87 -13.29 1.73 -2.44
CA GLU A 87 -13.20 3.18 -2.64
C GLU A 87 -14.31 3.90 -1.86
N SER A 88 -14.00 5.06 -1.23
CA SER A 88 -14.94 5.83 -0.40
C SER A 88 -16.24 6.17 -1.15
N SER A 89 -16.14 6.56 -2.43
CA SER A 89 -17.31 6.87 -3.26
C SER A 89 -18.35 5.76 -3.31
N ARG A 90 -17.95 4.49 -3.17
CA ARG A 90 -18.87 3.34 -3.15
C ARG A 90 -19.73 3.30 -1.89
N HIS A 91 -19.17 3.75 -0.78
CA HIS A 91 -19.88 3.82 0.50
C HIS A 91 -20.83 5.01 0.51
N ALA A 92 -20.35 6.18 0.07
CA ALA A 92 -21.16 7.38 -0.06
C ALA A 92 -22.37 7.17 -1.00
N GLU A 93 -22.17 6.54 -2.18
CA GLU A 93 -23.25 6.17 -3.09
C GLU A 93 -24.27 5.23 -2.42
N ALA A 94 -23.80 4.20 -1.69
CA ALA A 94 -24.67 3.27 -0.99
C ALA A 94 -25.48 3.95 0.13
N ILE A 95 -24.85 4.80 0.93
CA ILE A 95 -25.52 5.56 1.98
C ILE A 95 -26.53 6.54 1.40
N ALA A 96 -26.19 7.24 0.30
CA ALA A 96 -27.12 8.15 -0.38
C ALA A 96 -28.39 7.43 -0.86
N GLU A 97 -28.23 6.27 -1.49
CA GLU A 97 -29.36 5.45 -1.97
C GLU A 97 -30.23 4.92 -0.80
N ILE A 98 -29.60 4.45 0.28
CA ILE A 98 -30.29 3.98 1.49
C ILE A 98 -31.07 5.14 2.14
N ALA A 99 -30.44 6.30 2.32
CA ALA A 99 -31.07 7.45 2.95
C ALA A 99 -32.25 8.01 2.11
N ALA A 100 -32.10 8.04 0.79
CA ALA A 100 -33.17 8.42 -0.13
C ALA A 100 -34.36 7.44 -0.07
N TYR A 101 -34.08 6.13 -0.05
CA TYR A 101 -35.13 5.11 0.09
C TYR A 101 -35.90 5.25 1.41
N MET A 102 -35.20 5.52 2.49
CA MET A 102 -35.80 5.70 3.82
C MET A 102 -36.61 7.00 3.94
N GLY A 103 -36.35 8.00 3.09
CA GLY A 103 -36.99 9.31 3.14
C GLY A 103 -36.73 10.06 4.45
N VAL A 104 -35.59 9.85 5.09
CA VAL A 104 -35.26 10.40 6.41
C VAL A 104 -34.52 11.74 6.35
N LEU A 105 -34.00 12.11 5.19
CA LEU A 105 -33.25 13.34 4.98
C LEU A 105 -34.08 14.37 4.19
N THR A 106 -34.00 15.62 4.59
CA THR A 106 -34.60 16.76 3.87
C THR A 106 -33.74 17.21 2.71
N THR A 107 -32.43 17.12 2.84
CA THR A 107 -31.43 17.37 1.80
C THR A 107 -30.83 16.04 1.36
N PRO A 108 -30.67 15.78 0.05
CA PRO A 108 -30.00 14.59 -0.44
C PRO A 108 -28.60 14.42 0.18
N TYR A 109 -28.22 13.19 0.53
CA TYR A 109 -26.97 12.93 1.25
C TYR A 109 -25.71 13.42 0.52
N ASP A 110 -25.70 13.34 -0.80
CA ASP A 110 -24.61 13.81 -1.67
C ASP A 110 -24.51 15.35 -1.76
N GLU A 111 -25.59 16.06 -1.40
CA GLU A 111 -25.62 17.53 -1.33
C GLU A 111 -25.30 18.08 0.08
N MET A 112 -25.24 17.21 1.10
CA MET A 112 -24.94 17.62 2.47
C MET A 112 -23.48 18.01 2.65
N GLY A 113 -23.24 19.04 3.49
CA GLY A 113 -21.90 19.38 3.95
C GLY A 113 -21.33 18.37 4.95
N GLU A 114 -20.02 18.34 5.12
CA GLU A 114 -19.34 17.36 5.99
C GLU A 114 -19.88 17.38 7.45
N ALA A 115 -20.11 18.56 8.00
CA ALA A 115 -20.65 18.67 9.36
C ALA A 115 -22.05 18.04 9.50
N GLU A 116 -22.91 18.21 8.50
CA GLU A 116 -24.27 17.64 8.47
C GLU A 116 -24.20 16.11 8.31
N LYS A 117 -23.28 15.61 7.46
CA LYS A 117 -23.03 14.16 7.32
C LYS A 117 -22.58 13.54 8.63
N LEU A 118 -21.61 14.15 9.30
CA LEU A 118 -21.09 13.66 10.59
C LEU A 118 -22.18 13.65 11.67
N GLU A 119 -23.04 14.67 11.72
CA GLU A 119 -24.14 14.72 12.67
C GLU A 119 -25.16 13.61 12.42
N TRP A 120 -25.62 13.45 11.18
CA TRP A 120 -26.60 12.42 10.82
C TRP A 120 -26.04 11.00 11.01
N LEU A 121 -24.83 10.73 10.50
CA LEU A 121 -24.17 9.44 10.67
C LEU A 121 -23.97 9.12 12.17
N GLY A 122 -23.57 10.13 12.96
CA GLY A 122 -23.41 9.99 14.40
C GLY A 122 -24.71 9.63 15.12
N GLN A 123 -25.84 10.18 14.71
CA GLN A 123 -27.16 9.81 15.23
C GLN A 123 -27.55 8.38 14.87
N GLU A 124 -27.39 7.98 13.60
CA GLU A 124 -27.73 6.63 13.13
C GLU A 124 -26.82 5.53 13.71
N LEU A 125 -25.56 5.86 13.98
CA LEU A 125 -24.59 4.94 14.60
C LEU A 125 -24.83 4.71 16.10
N GLN A 126 -25.65 5.51 16.77
CA GLN A 126 -26.00 5.34 18.18
C GLN A 126 -27.34 4.61 18.38
N THR A 127 -28.03 4.25 17.31
CA THR A 127 -29.31 3.54 17.36
C THR A 127 -29.19 2.13 16.78
N ARG A 128 -29.99 1.19 17.32
CA ARG A 128 -30.11 -0.17 16.79
C ARG A 128 -31.17 -0.29 15.68
N ARG A 129 -31.78 0.83 15.26
CA ARG A 129 -32.75 0.81 14.17
C ARG A 129 -32.07 0.36 12.87
N PRO A 130 -32.59 -0.69 12.21
CA PRO A 130 -32.07 -1.07 10.90
C PRO A 130 -32.51 -0.04 9.84
N LEU A 131 -31.63 0.23 8.88
CA LEU A 131 -31.87 1.11 7.75
C LEU A 131 -32.14 0.33 6.46
N ILE A 132 -31.60 -0.90 6.37
CA ILE A 132 -31.71 -1.72 5.19
C ILE A 132 -32.88 -2.70 5.36
N PRO A 133 -33.87 -2.73 4.44
CA PRO A 133 -34.96 -3.70 4.49
C PRO A 133 -34.46 -5.11 4.19
N GLN A 134 -35.29 -6.12 4.53
CA GLN A 134 -34.97 -7.53 4.29
C GLN A 134 -34.79 -7.82 2.79
N GLU A 135 -35.69 -7.30 1.96
CA GLU A 135 -35.55 -7.30 0.50
C GLU A 135 -34.84 -6.01 0.09
N ILE A 136 -33.70 -6.14 -0.59
CA ILE A 136 -32.84 -5.03 -0.95
C ILE A 136 -33.29 -4.45 -2.31
N PRO A 137 -33.95 -3.28 -2.35
CA PRO A 137 -34.47 -2.69 -3.59
C PRO A 137 -33.46 -1.73 -4.26
N PHE A 138 -32.15 -1.89 -3.98
CA PHE A 138 -31.11 -0.96 -4.37
C PHE A 138 -30.44 -1.34 -5.69
N SER A 139 -29.64 -0.41 -6.22
CA SER A 139 -28.80 -0.63 -7.39
C SER A 139 -27.82 -1.80 -7.20
N GLU A 140 -27.35 -2.40 -8.29
CA GLU A 140 -26.37 -3.49 -8.27
C GLU A 140 -25.10 -3.08 -7.50
N ARG A 141 -24.65 -1.84 -7.62
CA ARG A 141 -23.45 -1.32 -6.92
C ARG A 141 -23.67 -1.23 -5.42
N THR A 142 -24.82 -0.75 -4.98
CA THR A 142 -25.18 -0.67 -3.55
C THR A 142 -25.36 -2.07 -2.96
N CYS A 143 -26.04 -2.97 -3.69
CA CYS A 143 -26.16 -4.37 -3.31
C CYS A 143 -24.79 -5.03 -3.12
N GLU A 144 -23.85 -4.86 -4.07
CA GLU A 144 -22.50 -5.39 -3.97
C GLU A 144 -21.75 -4.86 -2.73
N THR A 145 -21.91 -3.57 -2.40
CA THR A 145 -21.29 -2.96 -1.23
C THR A 145 -21.83 -3.55 0.08
N ILE A 146 -23.14 -3.72 0.19
CA ILE A 146 -23.80 -4.35 1.36
C ILE A 146 -23.40 -5.82 1.48
N GLU A 147 -23.45 -6.57 0.38
CA GLU A 147 -23.12 -8.00 0.37
C GLU A 147 -21.64 -8.26 0.66
N THR A 148 -20.75 -7.33 0.34
CA THR A 148 -19.34 -7.42 0.73
C THR A 148 -19.19 -7.46 2.25
N LEU A 149 -19.86 -6.57 2.99
CA LEU A 149 -19.82 -6.57 4.46
C LEU A 149 -20.55 -7.75 5.09
N ARG A 150 -21.67 -8.18 4.49
CA ARG A 150 -22.36 -9.41 4.92
C ARG A 150 -21.49 -10.65 4.72
N THR A 151 -20.77 -10.71 3.60
CA THR A 151 -19.80 -11.79 3.31
C THR A 151 -18.68 -11.78 4.34
N LEU A 152 -18.14 -10.60 4.69
CA LEU A 152 -17.14 -10.46 5.74
C LEU A 152 -17.63 -11.03 7.07
N ARG A 153 -18.87 -10.71 7.48
CA ARG A 153 -19.48 -11.30 8.67
C ARG A 153 -19.60 -12.82 8.60
N HIS A 154 -20.01 -13.36 7.45
CA HIS A 154 -20.10 -14.79 7.26
C HIS A 154 -18.75 -15.50 7.37
N LEU A 155 -17.69 -14.91 6.78
CA LEU A 155 -16.33 -15.44 6.89
C LEU A 155 -15.83 -15.41 8.33
N GLN A 156 -16.08 -14.34 9.07
CA GLN A 156 -15.72 -14.23 10.48
C GLN A 156 -16.47 -15.25 11.35
N ALA A 157 -17.76 -15.47 11.10
CA ALA A 157 -18.54 -16.45 11.82
C ALA A 157 -18.09 -17.89 11.55
N GLU A 158 -17.56 -18.18 10.37
CA GLU A 158 -17.10 -19.50 9.95
C GLU A 158 -15.67 -19.79 10.38
N PHE A 159 -14.73 -18.84 10.19
CA PHE A 159 -13.30 -19.05 10.32
C PHE A 159 -12.65 -18.27 11.47
N GLY A 160 -13.42 -17.50 12.23
CA GLY A 160 -12.93 -16.61 13.27
C GLY A 160 -12.73 -15.17 12.79
N VAL A 161 -12.72 -14.22 13.73
CA VAL A 161 -12.65 -12.79 13.43
C VAL A 161 -11.35 -12.43 12.72
N ASP A 162 -10.25 -13.08 13.08
CA ASP A 162 -8.91 -12.74 12.60
C ASP A 162 -8.70 -13.00 11.10
N ILE A 163 -9.56 -13.83 10.46
CA ILE A 163 -9.43 -14.14 9.03
C ILE A 163 -9.56 -12.88 8.15
N CYS A 164 -10.41 -11.94 8.53
CA CYS A 164 -10.74 -10.77 7.71
C CYS A 164 -11.32 -9.64 8.55
N GLN A 165 -10.53 -9.02 9.42
CA GLN A 165 -10.99 -7.90 10.25
C GLN A 165 -10.60 -6.52 9.70
N THR A 166 -9.69 -6.43 8.74
CA THR A 166 -9.20 -5.16 8.20
C THR A 166 -10.01 -4.74 6.98
N TYR A 167 -10.60 -3.55 7.04
CA TYR A 167 -11.32 -2.93 5.94
C TYR A 167 -10.68 -1.58 5.57
N ILE A 168 -10.03 -1.50 4.42
CA ILE A 168 -9.29 -0.34 3.94
C ILE A 168 -10.19 0.52 3.05
N ILE A 169 -10.29 1.80 3.36
CA ILE A 169 -11.01 2.78 2.55
C ILE A 169 -9.98 3.54 1.70
N SER A 170 -9.97 3.32 0.38
CA SER A 170 -9.14 4.11 -0.53
C SER A 170 -9.82 5.42 -0.88
N MET A 171 -9.03 6.46 -1.17
CA MET A 171 -9.51 7.82 -1.43
C MET A 171 -10.34 8.38 -0.27
N THR A 172 -9.84 8.24 0.95
CA THR A 172 -10.44 8.86 2.13
C THR A 172 -10.16 10.37 2.10
N ASN A 173 -11.21 11.16 2.02
CA ASN A 173 -11.13 12.61 1.94
C ASN A 173 -11.65 13.29 3.21
N ASP A 174 -12.62 12.67 3.88
CA ASP A 174 -13.34 13.24 5.02
C ASP A 174 -13.57 12.20 6.13
N ALA A 175 -13.97 12.67 7.32
CA ALA A 175 -14.27 11.81 8.45
C ALA A 175 -15.56 11.00 8.23
N SER A 176 -16.51 11.54 7.46
CA SER A 176 -17.73 10.84 7.05
C SER A 176 -17.45 9.55 6.30
N ASP A 177 -16.42 9.48 5.46
CA ASP A 177 -16.03 8.26 4.73
C ASP A 177 -15.80 7.06 5.66
N VAL A 178 -15.25 7.31 6.85
CA VAL A 178 -15.00 6.28 7.87
C VAL A 178 -16.31 5.88 8.58
N LEU A 179 -17.16 6.86 8.89
CA LEU A 179 -18.43 6.61 9.54
C LEU A 179 -19.46 5.95 8.63
N GLU A 180 -19.42 6.20 7.32
CA GLU A 180 -20.23 5.51 6.32
C GLU A 180 -19.96 4.00 6.34
N VAL A 181 -18.69 3.59 6.38
CA VAL A 181 -18.33 2.18 6.50
C VAL A 181 -18.77 1.60 7.83
N LEU A 182 -18.65 2.36 8.93
CA LEU A 182 -19.11 1.90 10.24
C LEU A 182 -20.64 1.72 10.26
N LEU A 183 -21.40 2.59 9.59
CA LEU A 183 -22.85 2.48 9.46
C LEU A 183 -23.25 1.25 8.62
N LEU A 184 -22.58 1.01 7.50
CA LEU A 184 -22.78 -0.20 6.70
C LEU A 184 -22.38 -1.47 7.47
N ALA A 185 -21.33 -1.40 8.31
CA ALA A 185 -20.94 -2.49 9.20
C ALA A 185 -22.00 -2.77 10.28
N LYS A 186 -22.67 -1.72 10.81
CA LYS A 186 -23.83 -1.87 11.71
C LYS A 186 -24.93 -2.67 11.00
N GLU A 187 -25.29 -2.29 9.79
CA GLU A 187 -26.34 -2.97 9.01
C GLU A 187 -26.00 -4.42 8.67
N ALA A 188 -24.70 -4.73 8.51
CA ALA A 188 -24.21 -6.10 8.34
C ALA A 188 -24.11 -6.88 9.67
N GLY A 189 -24.27 -6.22 10.83
CA GLY A 189 -24.12 -6.83 12.16
C GLY A 189 -22.68 -7.07 12.59
N LEU A 190 -21.75 -6.25 12.08
CA LEU A 190 -20.33 -6.21 12.45
C LEU A 190 -20.01 -5.15 13.51
N TYR A 191 -20.94 -4.23 13.78
CA TYR A 191 -20.88 -3.21 14.80
C TYR A 191 -22.18 -3.19 15.62
N ASP A 192 -22.07 -3.14 16.95
CA ASP A 192 -23.23 -3.01 17.87
C ASP A 192 -23.24 -1.62 18.53
N PRO A 193 -24.22 -0.77 18.21
CA PRO A 193 -24.36 0.57 18.79
C PRO A 193 -24.47 0.62 20.31
N ALA A 194 -25.03 -0.40 20.94
CA ALA A 194 -25.25 -0.39 22.39
C ALA A 194 -23.97 -0.60 23.20
N THR A 195 -23.03 -1.34 22.65
CA THR A 195 -21.74 -1.64 23.31
C THR A 195 -20.58 -0.92 22.67
N ALA A 196 -20.73 -0.42 21.43
CA ALA A 196 -19.70 0.04 20.52
C ALA A 196 -18.70 -1.07 20.10
N ALA A 197 -19.01 -2.34 20.38
CA ALA A 197 -18.16 -3.44 19.94
C ALA A 197 -18.22 -3.60 18.42
N THR A 198 -17.07 -3.78 17.81
CA THR A 198 -16.94 -4.05 16.38
C THR A 198 -15.94 -5.16 16.11
N THR A 199 -16.20 -5.95 15.08
CA THR A 199 -15.28 -6.99 14.58
C THR A 199 -14.52 -6.52 13.33
N VAL A 200 -14.73 -5.27 12.91
CA VAL A 200 -14.08 -4.67 11.74
C VAL A 200 -13.19 -3.52 12.16
N ARG A 201 -11.94 -3.56 11.74
CA ARG A 201 -11.01 -2.45 11.85
C ARG A 201 -11.05 -1.63 10.56
N ILE A 202 -11.58 -0.43 10.65
CA ILE A 202 -11.66 0.49 9.52
C ILE A 202 -10.33 1.24 9.41
N VAL A 203 -9.72 1.18 8.23
CA VAL A 203 -8.40 1.74 7.95
C VAL A 203 -8.53 2.78 6.84
N PRO A 204 -8.55 4.06 7.17
CA PRO A 204 -8.50 5.11 6.16
C PRO A 204 -7.15 5.08 5.44
N LEU A 205 -7.18 5.25 4.11
CA LEU A 205 -5.99 5.38 3.27
C LEU A 205 -5.95 6.76 2.65
N PHE A 206 -4.91 7.51 2.99
CA PHE A 206 -4.62 8.84 2.44
C PHE A 206 -3.60 8.71 1.30
N GLU A 207 -4.00 9.02 0.07
CA GLU A 207 -3.27 8.67 -1.16
C GLU A 207 -2.62 9.88 -1.83
N THR A 208 -3.28 11.04 -1.89
CA THR A 208 -2.75 12.25 -2.52
C THR A 208 -1.99 13.13 -1.53
N VAL A 209 -1.27 14.14 -2.05
CA VAL A 209 -0.63 15.14 -1.17
C VAL A 209 -1.65 15.93 -0.36
N GLU A 210 -2.82 16.19 -0.93
CA GLU A 210 -3.90 16.91 -0.25
C GLU A 210 -4.50 16.07 0.87
N ASP A 211 -4.79 14.78 0.61
CA ASP A 211 -5.28 13.85 1.62
C ASP A 211 -4.30 13.75 2.80
N LEU A 212 -2.98 13.65 2.50
CA LEU A 212 -1.94 13.57 3.52
C LEU A 212 -1.88 14.82 4.40
N LYS A 213 -2.14 16.00 3.85
CA LYS A 213 -2.21 17.25 4.62
C LYS A 213 -3.45 17.34 5.48
N ASN A 214 -4.59 16.84 4.99
CA ASN A 214 -5.87 16.88 5.70
C ASN A 214 -6.01 15.75 6.72
N ALA A 215 -5.28 14.64 6.55
CA ALA A 215 -5.38 13.44 7.39
C ALA A 215 -5.34 13.70 8.90
N PRO A 216 -4.46 14.57 9.45
CA PRO A 216 -4.46 14.86 10.89
C PRO A 216 -5.77 15.48 11.38
N GLY A 217 -6.35 16.42 10.61
CA GLY A 217 -7.63 17.06 10.92
C GLY A 217 -8.81 16.10 10.87
N ILE A 218 -8.84 15.22 9.88
CA ILE A 218 -9.84 14.16 9.72
C ILE A 218 -9.80 13.22 10.92
N MET A 219 -8.61 12.75 11.30
CA MET A 219 -8.46 11.84 12.43
C MET A 219 -8.76 12.51 13.77
N ASP A 220 -8.40 13.78 13.94
CA ASP A 220 -8.77 14.56 15.14
C ASP A 220 -10.29 14.67 15.30
N SER A 221 -11.01 14.90 14.19
CA SER A 221 -12.48 14.94 14.18
C SER A 221 -13.09 13.60 14.60
N LEU A 222 -12.60 12.48 14.07
CA LEU A 222 -13.04 11.14 14.45
C LEU A 222 -12.73 10.83 15.92
N PHE A 223 -11.54 11.17 16.41
CA PHE A 223 -11.13 10.89 17.78
C PHE A 223 -11.87 11.74 18.83
N LYS A 224 -12.51 12.83 18.45
CA LYS A 224 -13.43 13.60 19.31
C LYS A 224 -14.78 12.89 19.50
N LEU A 225 -15.17 11.97 18.62
CA LEU A 225 -16.43 11.26 18.71
C LEU A 225 -16.33 10.12 19.74
N ARG A 226 -17.09 10.21 20.82
CA ARG A 226 -17.01 9.23 21.92
C ARG A 226 -17.36 7.80 21.47
N PHE A 227 -18.36 7.63 20.62
CA PHE A 227 -18.72 6.32 20.10
C PHE A 227 -17.59 5.72 19.25
N TYR A 228 -16.91 6.54 18.43
CA TYR A 228 -15.77 6.08 17.62
C TYR A 228 -14.59 5.67 18.51
N ARG A 229 -14.27 6.43 19.56
CA ARG A 229 -13.26 6.04 20.55
C ARG A 229 -13.60 4.73 21.25
N ALA A 230 -14.90 4.51 21.56
CA ALA A 230 -15.35 3.26 22.15
C ALA A 230 -15.16 2.06 21.21
N THR A 231 -15.32 2.24 19.89
CA THR A 231 -15.00 1.18 18.92
C THR A 231 -13.52 0.79 18.94
N LEU A 232 -12.64 1.77 19.05
CA LEU A 232 -11.18 1.53 19.14
C LEU A 232 -10.80 0.85 20.45
N ALA A 233 -11.41 1.24 21.55
CA ALA A 233 -11.22 0.62 22.86
C ALA A 233 -11.78 -0.81 22.94
N GLY A 234 -12.75 -1.14 22.06
CA GLY A 234 -13.48 -2.41 22.03
C GLY A 234 -14.88 -2.36 22.62
N SER A 235 -15.17 -1.39 23.51
CA SER A 235 -16.50 -1.12 24.05
C SER A 235 -16.55 0.21 24.80
N TYR A 236 -17.75 0.67 25.18
CA TYR A 236 -17.91 1.84 26.07
C TYR A 236 -17.33 1.58 27.47
N GLU A 237 -17.41 0.37 27.99
CA GLU A 237 -16.83 -0.02 29.29
C GLU A 237 -15.30 0.06 29.22
N ALA A 238 -14.69 -0.55 28.20
CA ALA A 238 -13.25 -0.49 27.99
C ALA A 238 -12.74 0.96 27.82
N LEU A 239 -13.51 1.83 27.15
CA LEU A 239 -13.17 3.25 27.06
C LEU A 239 -13.19 3.93 28.43
N ALA A 240 -14.23 3.67 29.24
CA ALA A 240 -14.32 4.22 30.59
C ALA A 240 -13.15 3.78 31.49
N ASP A 241 -12.74 2.51 31.39
CA ASP A 241 -11.57 1.99 32.09
C ASP A 241 -10.28 2.69 31.67
N LEU A 242 -10.10 2.92 30.36
CA LEU A 242 -8.96 3.68 29.83
C LEU A 242 -8.96 5.16 30.28
N GLU A 243 -10.14 5.78 30.41
CA GLU A 243 -10.29 7.15 30.88
C GLU A 243 -9.96 7.27 32.38
N THR A 244 -10.23 6.23 33.18
CA THR A 244 -9.95 6.20 34.64
C THR A 244 -8.50 5.86 34.96
N GLN A 245 -7.82 5.04 34.15
CA GLN A 245 -6.42 4.63 34.35
C GLN A 245 -5.41 5.72 33.91
N ALA A 246 -5.79 6.96 33.86
CA ALA A 246 -5.09 8.08 33.21
C ALA A 246 -3.65 8.37 33.69
N SER A 247 -3.12 7.71 34.74
CA SER A 247 -1.78 7.98 35.28
C SER A 247 -0.66 7.07 34.74
N ASP A 248 -0.96 5.86 34.21
CA ASP A 248 0.06 4.86 33.89
C ASP A 248 0.09 4.39 32.42
N PHE A 249 -0.30 5.25 31.48
CA PHE A 249 -0.49 4.90 30.07
C PHE A 249 0.76 4.38 29.32
N TYR A 250 1.95 4.54 29.90
CA TYR A 250 3.22 4.07 29.33
C TYR A 250 3.69 2.72 29.85
N GLN A 251 2.99 2.11 30.79
CA GLN A 251 3.31 0.78 31.33
C GLN A 251 2.24 -0.24 30.96
N VAL A 252 1.98 -0.42 29.66
CA VAL A 252 1.16 -1.56 29.23
C VAL A 252 2.03 -2.81 29.34
N PRO A 253 1.64 -3.81 30.17
CA PRO A 253 2.38 -5.08 30.23
C PRO A 253 2.43 -5.73 28.86
N VAL A 254 3.59 -6.24 28.49
CA VAL A 254 3.81 -7.02 27.28
C VAL A 254 3.10 -8.37 27.45
N THR A 255 1.83 -8.46 27.10
CA THR A 255 1.05 -9.71 27.10
C THR A 255 0.74 -10.16 25.66
N PRO A 256 0.40 -11.43 25.41
CA PRO A 256 0.12 -11.97 24.07
C PRO A 256 -1.04 -11.30 23.30
N ALA A 257 -1.81 -10.41 23.91
CA ALA A 257 -2.76 -9.50 23.24
C ALA A 257 -2.09 -8.50 22.29
N LEU A 258 -0.79 -8.64 22.02
CA LEU A 258 0.05 -7.70 21.26
C LEU A 258 -0.27 -7.59 19.78
N LEU A 259 -0.93 -8.58 19.18
CA LEU A 259 -1.32 -8.49 17.76
C LEU A 259 -2.47 -7.51 17.54
N ASN A 260 -3.36 -7.36 18.52
CA ASN A 260 -4.49 -6.44 18.50
C ASN A 260 -4.65 -5.75 19.87
N PRO A 261 -3.80 -4.77 20.20
CA PRO A 261 -4.02 -4.00 21.41
C PRO A 261 -5.34 -3.25 21.29
N GLY A 262 -6.10 -3.20 22.37
CA GLY A 262 -7.23 -2.28 22.46
C GLY A 262 -6.77 -0.84 22.23
N ASN A 263 -7.70 0.05 21.82
CA ASN A 263 -7.44 1.46 21.54
C ASN A 263 -6.41 1.70 20.41
N LEU A 264 -6.45 0.85 19.38
CA LEU A 264 -5.56 0.92 18.21
C LEU A 264 -6.30 1.49 17.00
N GLN A 265 -5.79 2.59 16.46
CA GLN A 265 -6.13 3.06 15.11
C GLN A 265 -5.02 2.68 14.12
N GLU A 266 -5.40 2.02 13.04
CA GLU A 266 -4.54 1.81 11.89
C GLU A 266 -4.85 2.82 10.79
N ILE A 267 -3.83 3.43 10.21
CA ILE A 267 -3.94 4.40 9.11
C ILE A 267 -2.98 4.00 8.01
N MET A 268 -3.48 3.87 6.79
CA MET A 268 -2.66 3.55 5.63
C MET A 268 -2.21 4.82 4.92
N VAL A 269 -0.92 4.89 4.61
CA VAL A 269 -0.32 6.01 3.86
C VAL A 269 0.06 5.55 2.46
N GLY A 270 -0.42 6.31 1.45
CA GLY A 270 -0.24 5.98 0.04
C GLY A 270 1.02 6.61 -0.54
N TYR A 271 1.94 5.77 -1.01
CA TYR A 271 3.21 6.19 -1.61
C TYR A 271 3.13 6.36 -3.12
N SER A 272 2.35 5.52 -3.80
CA SER A 272 2.33 5.49 -5.26
C SER A 272 1.54 6.64 -5.86
N ASP A 273 0.37 6.92 -5.31
CA ASP A 273 -0.51 7.97 -5.82
C ASP A 273 0.05 9.35 -5.47
N SER A 274 0.58 9.55 -4.26
CA SER A 274 1.28 10.79 -3.90
C SER A 274 2.54 11.02 -4.76
N ASN A 275 3.29 9.95 -5.09
CA ASN A 275 4.44 10.06 -5.99
C ASN A 275 4.01 10.42 -7.42
N LYS A 276 2.94 9.84 -7.93
CA LYS A 276 2.38 10.19 -9.23
C LYS A 276 1.95 11.67 -9.27
N ASP A 277 1.32 12.17 -8.20
CA ASP A 277 0.87 13.57 -8.10
C ASP A 277 2.01 14.58 -8.00
N SER A 278 3.05 14.29 -7.20
CA SER A 278 4.00 15.31 -6.77
C SER A 278 5.49 14.99 -7.02
N GLY A 279 5.81 13.82 -7.55
CA GLY A 279 7.17 13.34 -7.71
C GLY A 279 7.78 12.80 -6.41
N PHE A 280 8.93 12.15 -6.53
CA PHE A 280 9.52 11.34 -5.47
C PHE A 280 9.88 12.13 -4.20
N LEU A 281 10.59 13.27 -4.35
CA LEU A 281 11.07 14.04 -3.20
C LEU A 281 9.91 14.63 -2.40
N SER A 282 8.97 15.29 -3.10
CA SER A 282 7.80 15.90 -2.48
C SER A 282 6.91 14.86 -1.80
N SER A 283 6.60 13.76 -2.48
CA SER A 283 5.79 12.68 -1.91
C SER A 283 6.37 12.13 -0.60
N ASN A 284 7.68 11.81 -0.59
CA ASN A 284 8.30 11.29 0.63
C ASN A 284 8.31 12.31 1.77
N TRP A 285 8.49 13.60 1.47
CA TRP A 285 8.43 14.65 2.48
C TRP A 285 7.02 14.85 3.05
N GLU A 286 5.99 14.88 2.19
CA GLU A 286 4.60 15.01 2.64
C GLU A 286 4.17 13.81 3.50
N ILE A 287 4.55 12.60 3.11
CA ILE A 287 4.32 11.39 3.93
C ILE A 287 5.04 11.49 5.27
N HIS A 288 6.29 11.96 5.30
CA HIS A 288 7.04 12.15 6.54
C HIS A 288 6.36 13.14 7.49
N LYS A 289 5.89 14.27 6.97
CA LYS A 289 5.12 15.26 7.74
C LYS A 289 3.79 14.70 8.25
N ALA A 290 3.03 14.05 7.37
CA ALA A 290 1.74 13.47 7.73
C ALA A 290 1.87 12.43 8.86
N GLN A 291 2.87 11.56 8.80
CA GLN A 291 3.13 10.59 9.88
C GLN A 291 3.41 11.27 11.24
N LYS A 292 4.23 12.32 11.25
CA LYS A 292 4.51 13.10 12.48
C LYS A 292 3.25 13.74 13.04
N ALA A 293 2.45 14.37 12.19
CA ALA A 293 1.23 15.04 12.59
C ALA A 293 0.16 14.05 13.09
N LEU A 294 -0.02 12.93 12.39
CA LEU A 294 -0.93 11.85 12.82
C LEU A 294 -0.52 11.25 14.16
N GLN A 295 0.77 11.05 14.38
CA GLN A 295 1.28 10.57 15.66
C GLN A 295 1.00 11.57 16.80
N ALA A 296 1.17 12.86 16.55
CA ALA A 296 0.86 13.90 17.54
C ALA A 296 -0.64 13.93 17.89
N VAL A 297 -1.52 13.82 16.88
CA VAL A 297 -2.98 13.74 17.11
C VAL A 297 -3.34 12.47 17.90
N ALA A 298 -2.79 11.32 17.53
CA ALA A 298 -3.05 10.07 18.25
C ALA A 298 -2.60 10.16 19.72
N GLN A 299 -1.42 10.74 19.99
CA GLN A 299 -0.93 10.98 21.36
C GLN A 299 -1.83 11.93 22.15
N GLN A 300 -2.32 13.02 21.53
CA GLN A 300 -3.25 13.96 22.15
C GLN A 300 -4.53 13.26 22.63
N HIS A 301 -5.04 12.31 21.85
CA HIS A 301 -6.23 11.53 22.18
C HIS A 301 -5.93 10.22 22.93
N ARG A 302 -4.67 9.94 23.28
CA ARG A 302 -4.22 8.70 23.92
C ARG A 302 -4.61 7.44 23.15
N ILE A 303 -4.47 7.50 21.83
CA ILE A 303 -4.76 6.38 20.92
C ILE A 303 -3.43 5.79 20.45
N ILE A 304 -3.36 4.47 20.40
CA ILE A 304 -2.23 3.75 19.81
C ILE A 304 -2.35 3.83 18.30
N LEU A 305 -1.34 4.40 17.64
CA LEU A 305 -1.30 4.49 16.18
C LEU A 305 -0.46 3.36 15.60
N ARG A 306 -0.98 2.68 14.57
CA ARG A 306 -0.21 1.82 13.70
C ARG A 306 -0.27 2.34 12.28
N LEU A 307 0.86 2.79 11.76
CA LEU A 307 0.96 3.20 10.37
C LEU A 307 1.12 1.98 9.47
N PHE A 308 0.28 1.92 8.45
CA PHE A 308 0.31 0.90 7.42
C PHE A 308 0.90 1.49 6.15
N HIS A 309 2.12 1.08 5.82
CA HIS A 309 2.84 1.55 4.65
C HIS A 309 2.36 0.83 3.40
N GLY A 310 1.64 1.56 2.55
CA GLY A 310 1.11 1.07 1.29
C GLY A 310 2.19 0.71 0.27
N ARG A 311 1.79 0.11 -0.81
CA ARG A 311 2.68 -0.25 -1.93
C ARG A 311 3.38 0.98 -2.51
N GLY A 312 4.63 0.85 -2.84
CA GLY A 312 5.35 1.77 -3.70
C GLY A 312 6.30 2.71 -3.03
N GLY A 313 6.26 2.75 -1.75
CA GLY A 313 7.22 3.55 -1.01
C GLY A 313 8.57 2.88 -0.91
N SER A 314 9.42 3.58 -0.23
CA SER A 314 10.81 3.25 0.01
C SER A 314 11.06 1.89 0.66
N VAL A 315 10.06 1.25 1.27
CA VAL A 315 10.29 0.07 2.11
C VAL A 315 10.25 -1.25 1.34
N GLY A 316 9.48 -1.39 0.27
CA GLY A 316 9.25 -2.68 -0.37
C GLY A 316 9.60 -2.80 -1.86
N ARG A 317 9.94 -1.71 -2.56
CA ARG A 317 10.16 -1.73 -4.01
C ARG A 317 11.61 -1.46 -4.41
N GLY A 318 12.05 -2.19 -5.42
CA GLY A 318 13.29 -1.90 -6.13
C GLY A 318 14.59 -2.33 -5.44
N GLY A 319 14.53 -3.09 -4.34
CA GLY A 319 15.71 -3.73 -3.76
C GLY A 319 16.53 -2.87 -2.80
N GLY A 320 16.00 -1.73 -2.33
CA GLY A 320 16.63 -1.00 -1.23
C GLY A 320 16.45 -1.73 0.10
N PRO A 321 17.40 -1.64 1.07
CA PRO A 321 17.30 -2.33 2.34
C PRO A 321 16.08 -1.87 3.13
N ALA A 322 15.15 -2.76 3.45
CA ALA A 322 13.99 -2.47 4.30
C ALA A 322 14.40 -1.87 5.65
N TYR A 323 15.51 -2.34 6.20
CA TYR A 323 16.14 -1.83 7.41
C TYR A 323 16.33 -0.30 7.40
N LYS A 324 17.04 0.24 6.39
CA LYS A 324 17.28 1.69 6.30
C LYS A 324 16.00 2.48 6.13
N ALA A 325 15.03 1.92 5.40
CA ALA A 325 13.75 2.58 5.18
C ALA A 325 12.90 2.65 6.46
N ILE A 326 12.97 1.65 7.32
CA ILE A 326 12.31 1.65 8.63
C ILE A 326 12.97 2.69 9.55
N LEU A 327 14.29 2.73 9.61
CA LEU A 327 15.03 3.71 10.42
C LEU A 327 14.86 5.17 9.95
N ALA A 328 14.45 5.37 8.69
CA ALA A 328 14.18 6.68 8.12
C ALA A 328 12.75 7.19 8.40
N GLN A 329 11.90 6.39 9.06
CA GLN A 329 10.59 6.87 9.49
C GLN A 329 10.72 7.90 10.60
N PRO A 330 9.76 8.85 10.72
CA PRO A 330 9.82 9.87 11.75
C PRO A 330 9.91 9.28 13.15
N ALA A 331 10.71 9.90 14.01
CA ALA A 331 10.89 9.44 15.38
C ALA A 331 9.56 9.34 16.14
N GLY A 332 9.32 8.21 16.77
CA GLY A 332 8.11 7.93 17.56
C GLY A 332 6.91 7.43 16.76
N THR A 333 7.01 7.32 15.42
CA THR A 333 5.95 6.73 14.59
C THR A 333 6.02 5.21 14.52
N ILE A 334 7.17 4.64 14.91
CA ILE A 334 7.35 3.21 15.13
C ILE A 334 7.53 3.00 16.62
N ASP A 335 6.60 2.31 17.24
CA ASP A 335 6.61 1.97 18.66
C ASP A 335 6.31 0.48 18.82
N GLY A 336 7.35 -0.34 18.63
CA GLY A 336 7.28 -1.80 18.67
C GLY A 336 6.51 -2.45 17.52
N ARG A 337 5.95 -1.68 16.56
CA ARG A 337 5.11 -2.23 15.51
C ARG A 337 5.15 -1.41 14.22
N ILE A 338 5.05 -2.13 13.09
CA ILE A 338 4.89 -1.55 11.76
C ILE A 338 4.06 -2.52 10.90
N LYS A 339 3.23 -2.03 9.99
CA LYS A 339 2.56 -2.84 8.96
C LYS A 339 3.03 -2.37 7.58
N ILE A 340 3.49 -3.32 6.76
CA ILE A 340 4.06 -3.04 5.44
C ILE A 340 3.42 -3.95 4.42
N THR A 341 2.99 -3.40 3.28
CA THR A 341 2.59 -4.20 2.13
C THR A 341 3.81 -4.50 1.26
N GLU A 342 4.07 -5.77 1.00
CA GLU A 342 5.00 -6.23 -0.02
C GLU A 342 4.24 -6.91 -1.17
N GLN A 343 4.79 -6.87 -2.38
CA GLN A 343 4.21 -7.57 -3.53
C GLN A 343 4.53 -9.06 -3.49
N GLY A 344 3.66 -9.89 -4.09
CA GLY A 344 3.81 -11.35 -4.07
C GLY A 344 5.15 -11.85 -4.57
N GLU A 345 5.69 -11.27 -5.67
CA GLU A 345 7.02 -11.61 -6.19
C GLU A 345 8.17 -11.21 -5.24
N VAL A 346 7.98 -10.16 -4.44
CA VAL A 346 8.96 -9.76 -3.41
C VAL A 346 8.89 -10.73 -2.25
N LEU A 347 7.69 -11.10 -1.80
CA LEU A 347 7.48 -12.14 -0.78
C LEU A 347 8.13 -13.45 -1.19
N ALA A 348 7.89 -13.92 -2.43
CA ALA A 348 8.49 -15.13 -2.95
C ALA A 348 10.02 -15.05 -2.93
N SER A 349 10.62 -13.92 -3.33
CA SER A 349 12.07 -13.77 -3.37
C SER A 349 12.74 -13.66 -1.99
N LYS A 350 12.02 -13.15 -0.97
CA LYS A 350 12.53 -12.95 0.38
C LYS A 350 12.32 -14.14 1.31
N TYR A 351 11.21 -14.87 1.13
CA TYR A 351 10.74 -15.85 2.12
C TYR A 351 10.60 -17.27 1.56
N SER A 352 10.99 -17.54 0.30
CA SER A 352 10.90 -18.87 -0.29
C SER A 352 11.92 -19.87 0.26
N LEU A 353 13.05 -19.39 0.76
CA LEU A 353 14.10 -20.22 1.36
C LEU A 353 14.22 -19.89 2.87
N PRO A 354 14.29 -20.90 3.75
CA PRO A 354 14.31 -20.69 5.22
C PRO A 354 15.42 -19.74 5.68
N GLU A 355 16.63 -19.85 5.13
CA GLU A 355 17.77 -19.01 5.51
C GLU A 355 17.56 -17.55 5.10
N LEU A 356 16.99 -17.32 3.92
CA LEU A 356 16.65 -15.97 3.44
C LEU A 356 15.49 -15.41 4.23
N ALA A 357 14.48 -16.22 4.56
CA ALA A 357 13.36 -15.81 5.39
C ALA A 357 13.82 -15.37 6.78
N LEU A 358 14.66 -16.17 7.43
CA LEU A 358 15.24 -15.83 8.75
C LEU A 358 16.01 -14.52 8.68
N TYR A 359 16.93 -14.37 7.73
CA TYR A 359 17.71 -13.13 7.54
C TYR A 359 16.82 -11.90 7.36
N ASN A 360 15.77 -12.00 6.52
CA ASN A 360 14.87 -10.88 6.28
C ASN A 360 14.01 -10.55 7.51
N LEU A 361 13.51 -11.55 8.23
CA LEU A 361 12.72 -11.36 9.46
C LEU A 361 13.57 -10.77 10.58
N GLU A 362 14.78 -11.25 10.81
CA GLU A 362 15.71 -10.69 11.78
C GLU A 362 16.08 -9.24 11.46
N THR A 363 16.32 -8.95 10.18
CA THR A 363 16.61 -7.59 9.70
C THR A 363 15.45 -6.63 9.96
N LEU A 364 14.22 -7.06 9.67
CA LEU A 364 13.00 -6.28 9.94
C LEU A 364 12.80 -6.07 11.45
N THR A 365 12.88 -7.12 12.23
CA THR A 365 12.70 -7.07 13.68
C THR A 365 13.73 -6.15 14.33
N THR A 366 15.01 -6.27 13.95
CA THR A 366 16.09 -5.40 14.43
C THR A 366 15.84 -3.94 14.07
N ALA A 367 15.37 -3.65 12.85
CA ALA A 367 15.04 -2.29 12.44
C ALA A 367 13.90 -1.69 13.28
N VAL A 368 12.85 -2.48 13.57
CA VAL A 368 11.72 -2.05 14.40
C VAL A 368 12.18 -1.79 15.83
N ILE A 369 12.97 -2.68 16.42
CA ILE A 369 13.54 -2.49 17.76
C ILE A 369 14.37 -1.21 17.81
N GLN A 370 15.26 -1.00 16.86
CA GLN A 370 16.10 0.21 16.83
C GLN A 370 15.29 1.48 16.62
N ALA A 371 14.33 1.49 15.70
CA ALA A 371 13.48 2.65 15.46
C ALA A 371 12.62 3.02 16.68
N SER A 372 12.21 2.02 17.47
CA SER A 372 11.42 2.20 18.69
C SER A 372 12.25 2.75 19.85
N LEU A 373 13.50 2.25 20.01
CA LEU A 373 14.35 2.58 21.15
C LEU A 373 15.26 3.79 20.88
N LEU A 374 15.77 3.94 19.66
CA LEU A 374 16.74 4.96 19.28
C LEU A 374 16.03 6.09 18.50
N LYS A 375 15.31 6.93 19.21
CA LYS A 375 14.58 8.06 18.61
C LYS A 375 15.57 9.08 18.01
N SER A 376 15.48 9.30 16.70
CA SER A 376 16.25 10.35 16.01
C SER A 376 15.74 11.73 16.44
N SER A 377 16.62 12.61 16.90
CA SER A 377 16.27 14.01 17.19
C SER A 377 16.31 14.92 15.96
N PHE A 378 16.83 14.43 14.84
CA PHE A 378 17.04 15.25 13.63
C PHE A 378 15.74 15.67 12.98
N ASP A 379 14.66 14.89 13.10
CA ASP A 379 13.33 15.22 12.58
C ASP A 379 12.66 16.44 13.24
N PHE A 380 13.20 16.90 14.37
CA PHE A 380 12.67 18.05 15.12
C PHE A 380 13.49 19.34 14.93
N ILE A 381 14.51 19.31 14.08
CA ILE A 381 15.33 20.49 13.78
C ILE A 381 14.59 21.37 12.77
N GLU A 382 13.93 22.40 13.27
CA GLU A 382 13.08 23.28 12.45
C GLU A 382 13.76 23.90 11.24
N PRO A 383 15.00 24.41 11.31
CA PRO A 383 15.71 24.90 10.12
C PRO A 383 15.89 23.82 9.03
N TRP A 384 16.05 22.55 9.40
CA TRP A 384 16.19 21.45 8.44
C TRP A 384 14.86 21.15 7.76
N ASN A 385 13.77 21.16 8.54
CA ASN A 385 12.42 20.98 8.02
C ASN A 385 12.06 22.06 6.99
N ARG A 386 12.44 23.33 7.23
CA ARG A 386 12.23 24.43 6.26
C ARG A 386 12.99 24.20 4.96
N ILE A 387 14.25 23.75 5.04
CA ILE A 387 15.04 23.43 3.84
C ILE A 387 14.38 22.28 3.06
N MET A 388 13.92 21.24 3.75
CA MET A 388 13.21 20.15 3.08
C MET A 388 11.89 20.60 2.46
N GLU A 389 11.16 21.53 3.09
CA GLU A 389 9.95 22.11 2.53
C GLU A 389 10.25 22.86 1.22
N GLU A 390 11.31 23.68 1.20
CA GLU A 390 11.77 24.40 0.00
C GLU A 390 12.18 23.42 -1.11
N LEU A 391 12.98 22.40 -0.77
CA LEU A 391 13.39 21.36 -1.72
C LEU A 391 12.19 20.59 -2.28
N ALA A 392 11.25 20.19 -1.43
CA ALA A 392 10.06 19.45 -1.82
C ALA A 392 9.13 20.29 -2.71
N ALA A 393 8.91 21.56 -2.38
CA ALA A 393 8.10 22.48 -3.18
C ALA A 393 8.71 22.71 -4.56
N THR A 394 10.04 22.94 -4.63
CA THR A 394 10.76 23.13 -5.89
C THR A 394 10.73 21.86 -6.75
N ALA A 395 10.95 20.70 -6.16
CA ALA A 395 10.88 19.42 -6.86
C ALA A 395 9.47 19.16 -7.42
N ARG A 396 8.43 19.43 -6.61
CA ARG A 396 7.03 19.30 -7.04
C ARG A 396 6.71 20.20 -8.23
N LYS A 397 7.14 21.46 -8.18
CA LYS A 397 6.95 22.40 -9.28
C LYS A 397 7.61 21.90 -10.56
N ALA A 398 8.85 21.45 -10.49
CA ALA A 398 9.58 20.92 -11.64
C ALA A 398 8.92 19.66 -12.21
N TYR A 399 8.50 18.73 -11.33
CA TYR A 399 7.82 17.50 -11.72
C TYR A 399 6.47 17.81 -12.39
N ARG A 400 5.61 18.60 -11.75
CA ARG A 400 4.28 18.93 -12.29
C ARG A 400 4.36 19.73 -13.57
N GLY A 401 5.37 20.63 -13.70
CA GLY A 401 5.63 21.37 -14.91
C GLY A 401 5.85 20.49 -16.14
N LEU A 402 6.54 19.34 -15.98
CA LEU A 402 6.68 18.38 -17.07
C LEU A 402 5.43 17.49 -17.24
N ILE A 403 4.89 16.94 -16.15
CA ILE A 403 3.90 15.86 -16.22
C ILE A 403 2.50 16.39 -16.54
N TYR A 404 2.11 17.53 -15.95
CA TYR A 404 0.74 18.04 -15.98
C TYR A 404 0.56 19.33 -16.76
N GLU A 405 1.64 20.13 -16.88
CA GLU A 405 1.57 21.47 -17.49
C GLU A 405 2.17 21.50 -18.91
N GLU A 406 3.02 20.52 -19.28
CA GLU A 406 3.59 20.40 -20.63
C GLU A 406 2.55 19.78 -21.57
N PRO A 407 2.07 20.50 -22.60
CA PRO A 407 0.98 20.06 -23.46
C PRO A 407 1.26 18.76 -24.22
N ASP A 408 2.52 18.57 -24.64
CA ASP A 408 2.93 17.41 -25.45
C ASP A 408 3.19 16.15 -24.62
N PHE A 409 3.18 16.26 -23.28
CA PHE A 409 3.63 15.17 -22.42
C PHE A 409 2.72 13.95 -22.44
N LEU A 410 1.41 14.14 -22.48
CA LEU A 410 0.47 13.01 -22.52
C LEU A 410 0.65 12.19 -23.80
N ASP A 411 0.78 12.85 -24.94
CA ASP A 411 1.04 12.19 -26.22
C ASP A 411 2.39 11.47 -26.23
N PHE A 412 3.42 12.11 -25.69
CA PHE A 412 4.73 11.51 -25.49
C PHE A 412 4.62 10.22 -24.67
N PHE A 413 3.96 10.29 -23.51
CA PHE A 413 3.77 9.13 -22.63
C PHE A 413 3.03 7.99 -23.32
N LEU A 414 1.91 8.26 -23.98
CA LEU A 414 1.10 7.24 -24.66
C LEU A 414 1.84 6.61 -25.86
N SER A 415 2.69 7.39 -26.53
CA SER A 415 3.41 6.94 -27.73
C SER A 415 4.67 6.15 -27.37
N VAL A 416 5.49 6.67 -26.46
CA VAL A 416 6.83 6.10 -26.17
C VAL A 416 6.79 4.98 -25.13
N THR A 417 5.68 4.79 -24.41
CA THR A 417 5.59 3.73 -23.39
C THR A 417 4.64 2.61 -23.80
N PRO A 418 4.79 1.41 -23.27
CA PRO A 418 3.89 0.29 -23.55
C PRO A 418 2.61 0.33 -22.69
N ILE A 419 2.09 1.53 -22.33
CA ILE A 419 0.90 1.64 -21.47
C ILE A 419 -0.37 1.02 -22.10
N PRO A 420 -0.61 1.09 -23.43
CA PRO A 420 -1.74 0.39 -24.03
C PRO A 420 -1.64 -1.12 -23.84
N GLU A 421 -0.46 -1.68 -24.07
CA GLU A 421 -0.20 -3.11 -23.97
C GLU A 421 -0.19 -3.59 -22.50
N ILE A 422 0.28 -2.75 -21.57
CA ILE A 422 0.22 -3.01 -20.13
C ILE A 422 -1.24 -3.13 -19.66
N SER A 423 -2.16 -2.41 -20.29
CA SER A 423 -3.58 -2.46 -19.94
C SER A 423 -4.23 -3.81 -20.24
N GLU A 424 -3.63 -4.61 -21.12
CA GLU A 424 -4.06 -5.98 -21.43
C GLU A 424 -3.50 -7.02 -20.42
N LEU A 425 -2.56 -6.60 -19.55
CA LEU A 425 -2.01 -7.47 -18.51
C LEU A 425 -2.82 -7.34 -17.22
N GLN A 426 -3.09 -8.46 -16.58
CA GLN A 426 -3.62 -8.52 -15.22
C GLN A 426 -2.50 -8.33 -14.18
N ILE A 427 -1.83 -7.17 -14.19
CA ILE A 427 -0.71 -6.88 -13.26
C ILE A 427 -1.22 -6.53 -11.86
N SER A 428 -2.44 -6.03 -11.75
CA SER A 428 -3.08 -5.68 -10.49
C SER A 428 -4.50 -6.25 -10.43
N SER A 429 -5.04 -6.35 -9.23
CA SER A 429 -6.43 -6.75 -9.02
C SER A 429 -7.46 -5.78 -9.63
N ARG A 430 -7.01 -4.68 -10.24
CA ARG A 430 -7.84 -3.61 -10.80
C ARG A 430 -7.40 -3.23 -12.21
N PRO A 431 -8.32 -2.79 -13.11
CA PRO A 431 -7.97 -2.28 -14.42
C PRO A 431 -6.95 -1.13 -14.36
N ALA A 432 -6.15 -0.96 -15.40
CA ALA A 432 -5.13 0.08 -15.48
C ALA A 432 -5.69 1.51 -15.37
N ARG A 433 -6.93 1.72 -15.79
CA ARG A 433 -7.66 3.01 -15.70
C ARG A 433 -8.92 2.87 -14.85
N ARG A 434 -9.34 3.97 -14.23
CA ARG A 434 -10.64 4.08 -13.54
C ARG A 434 -11.76 4.10 -14.57
N LYS A 435 -12.89 3.42 -14.30
CA LYS A 435 -14.06 3.40 -15.20
C LYS A 435 -14.67 4.81 -15.30
N GLY A 436 -15.04 5.23 -16.52
CA GLY A 436 -15.75 6.50 -16.77
C GLY A 436 -14.88 7.75 -16.91
N GLY A 437 -13.56 7.66 -16.76
CA GLY A 437 -12.64 8.79 -16.93
C GLY A 437 -12.29 9.06 -18.40
N LYS A 438 -12.08 10.34 -18.74
CA LYS A 438 -11.42 10.74 -20.00
C LYS A 438 -10.04 10.07 -20.07
N ALA A 439 -9.48 9.91 -21.27
CA ALA A 439 -8.14 9.35 -21.48
C ALA A 439 -7.06 10.37 -21.09
N ASP A 440 -7.03 10.74 -19.81
CA ASP A 440 -6.07 11.66 -19.20
C ASP A 440 -5.18 10.95 -18.14
N LEU A 441 -4.22 11.69 -17.62
CA LEU A 441 -3.32 11.17 -16.58
C LEU A 441 -4.03 10.97 -15.24
N SER A 442 -5.13 11.69 -14.96
CA SER A 442 -5.86 11.60 -13.69
C SER A 442 -6.58 10.25 -13.56
N SER A 443 -7.11 9.74 -14.67
CA SER A 443 -7.80 8.44 -14.71
C SER A 443 -6.85 7.24 -14.62
N LEU A 444 -5.55 7.43 -14.90
CA LEU A 444 -4.54 6.38 -14.87
C LEU A 444 -4.15 6.05 -13.43
N ARG A 445 -4.12 4.76 -13.07
CA ARG A 445 -3.67 4.30 -11.76
C ARG A 445 -2.15 4.41 -11.62
N ALA A 446 -1.67 4.59 -10.39
CA ALA A 446 -0.25 4.78 -10.11
C ALA A 446 0.63 3.58 -10.47
N ILE A 447 0.13 2.33 -10.33
CA ILE A 447 0.91 1.13 -10.68
C ILE A 447 1.23 1.09 -12.18
N PRO A 448 0.26 1.16 -13.11
CA PRO A 448 0.54 1.22 -14.55
C PRO A 448 1.41 2.42 -14.94
N TRP A 449 1.23 3.57 -14.27
CA TRP A 449 2.07 4.75 -14.47
C TRP A 449 3.55 4.47 -14.20
N VAL A 450 3.89 4.02 -12.99
CA VAL A 450 5.28 3.73 -12.61
C VAL A 450 5.85 2.58 -13.45
N PHE A 451 5.02 1.58 -13.74
CA PHE A 451 5.41 0.39 -14.49
C PHE A 451 5.80 0.71 -15.94
N SER A 452 5.05 1.59 -16.61
CA SER A 452 5.34 2.04 -17.98
C SER A 452 6.71 2.71 -18.08
N TRP A 453 7.05 3.57 -17.12
CA TRP A 453 8.37 4.22 -17.06
C TRP A 453 9.50 3.27 -16.71
N THR A 454 9.22 2.20 -15.98
CA THR A 454 10.18 1.13 -15.71
C THR A 454 10.52 0.37 -16.98
N GLN A 455 9.51 0.06 -17.81
CA GLN A 455 9.69 -0.65 -19.08
C GLN A 455 10.63 0.09 -20.03
N THR A 456 10.41 1.39 -20.17
CA THR A 456 11.19 2.24 -21.10
C THR A 456 12.51 2.74 -20.53
N ARG A 457 12.89 2.29 -19.33
CA ARG A 457 14.16 2.62 -18.66
C ARG A 457 14.33 4.10 -18.30
N PHE A 458 13.28 4.89 -18.35
CA PHE A 458 13.27 6.26 -17.83
C PHE A 458 13.19 6.31 -16.30
N LEU A 459 12.36 5.49 -15.69
CA LEU A 459 12.03 5.49 -14.25
C LEU A 459 11.69 6.89 -13.74
N LEU A 460 11.09 7.70 -14.59
CA LEU A 460 10.90 9.15 -14.45
C LEU A 460 10.30 9.58 -13.09
N PRO A 461 9.22 8.94 -12.58
CA PRO A 461 8.58 9.39 -11.33
C PRO A 461 9.46 9.27 -10.08
N ALA A 462 10.57 8.55 -10.14
CA ALA A 462 11.38 8.25 -8.97
C ALA A 462 12.60 9.18 -8.78
N TRP A 463 12.81 10.14 -9.69
CA TRP A 463 13.97 11.05 -9.60
C TRP A 463 13.76 12.43 -10.25
N TYR A 464 12.79 12.59 -11.17
CA TYR A 464 12.61 13.85 -11.90
C TYR A 464 12.22 14.99 -10.96
N GLY A 465 12.84 16.15 -11.13
CA GLY A 465 12.67 17.34 -10.31
C GLY A 465 13.60 17.42 -9.09
N VAL A 466 14.26 16.33 -8.71
CA VAL A 466 15.20 16.31 -7.57
C VAL A 466 16.46 17.13 -7.88
N GLY A 467 17.01 16.99 -9.09
CA GLY A 467 18.18 17.74 -9.53
C GLY A 467 17.94 19.25 -9.54
N THR A 468 16.81 19.66 -10.12
CA THR A 468 16.38 21.06 -10.14
C THR A 468 16.24 21.62 -8.72
N ALA A 469 15.62 20.87 -7.79
CA ALA A 469 15.48 21.33 -6.41
C ALA A 469 16.83 21.49 -5.69
N LEU A 470 17.67 20.47 -5.77
CA LEU A 470 19.01 20.50 -5.17
C LEU A 470 19.87 21.63 -5.75
N LYS A 471 19.82 21.83 -7.08
CA LYS A 471 20.56 22.90 -7.77
C LYS A 471 20.11 24.28 -7.32
N THR A 472 18.79 24.52 -7.30
CA THR A 472 18.21 25.80 -6.86
C THR A 472 18.66 26.14 -5.43
N PHE A 473 18.68 25.15 -4.54
CA PHE A 473 19.15 25.36 -3.17
C PHE A 473 20.66 25.59 -3.10
N VAL A 474 21.47 24.82 -3.83
CA VAL A 474 22.93 24.95 -3.84
C VAL A 474 23.34 26.30 -4.41
N ASP A 475 22.67 26.79 -5.45
CA ASP A 475 23.02 28.07 -6.11
C ASP A 475 22.85 29.32 -5.23
N GLN A 476 22.07 29.24 -4.14
CA GLN A 476 21.94 30.33 -3.16
C GLN A 476 23.26 30.59 -2.40
N ASP A 477 23.99 29.54 -2.05
CA ASP A 477 25.32 29.57 -1.44
C ASP A 477 26.05 28.25 -1.73
N PRO A 478 26.80 28.14 -2.84
CA PRO A 478 27.32 26.86 -3.32
C PRO A 478 28.18 26.10 -2.30
N VAL A 479 29.02 26.81 -1.55
CA VAL A 479 29.94 26.18 -0.61
C VAL A 479 29.21 25.72 0.67
N LYS A 480 28.41 26.61 1.23
CA LYS A 480 27.70 26.35 2.50
C LYS A 480 26.60 25.31 2.31
N ASN A 481 25.77 25.48 1.28
CA ASN A 481 24.62 24.63 1.09
C ASN A 481 25.03 23.23 0.63
N MET A 482 26.07 23.06 -0.18
CA MET A 482 26.60 21.72 -0.48
C MET A 482 27.17 21.03 0.77
N LYS A 483 27.90 21.74 1.63
CA LYS A 483 28.36 21.17 2.91
C LYS A 483 27.19 20.75 3.79
N LEU A 484 26.11 21.53 3.80
CA LEU A 484 24.91 21.23 4.58
C LEU A 484 24.17 20.00 4.06
N LEU A 485 23.98 19.87 2.74
CA LEU A 485 23.36 18.68 2.13
C LEU A 485 24.18 17.40 2.39
N ARG A 486 25.51 17.49 2.34
CA ARG A 486 26.41 16.38 2.73
C ARG A 486 26.23 16.02 4.21
N TYR A 487 26.11 17.02 5.08
CA TYR A 487 25.86 16.80 6.49
C TYR A 487 24.50 16.15 6.73
N PHE A 488 23.44 16.57 6.02
CA PHE A 488 22.12 15.91 6.06
C PHE A 488 22.22 14.45 5.62
N TYR A 489 22.88 14.18 4.50
CA TYR A 489 23.07 12.82 4.01
C TYR A 489 23.77 11.92 5.05
N PHE A 490 24.75 12.48 5.76
CA PHE A 490 25.50 11.71 6.74
C PHE A 490 24.77 11.54 8.07
N LYS A 491 23.99 12.51 8.51
CA LYS A 491 23.41 12.55 9.87
C LYS A 491 21.91 12.25 9.90
N TRP A 492 21.15 12.62 8.91
CA TRP A 492 19.70 12.54 8.93
C TRP A 492 19.21 11.30 8.16
N PRO A 493 18.68 10.27 8.85
CA PRO A 493 18.26 9.02 8.22
C PRO A 493 17.24 9.21 7.10
N PHE A 494 16.29 10.13 7.25
CA PHE A 494 15.32 10.47 6.21
C PHE A 494 16.00 10.98 4.93
N PHE A 495 16.87 11.99 5.03
CA PHE A 495 17.54 12.53 3.87
C PHE A 495 18.51 11.53 3.22
N ASN A 496 19.21 10.76 4.06
CA ASN A 496 20.03 9.63 3.58
C ASN A 496 19.22 8.63 2.75
N MET A 497 18.06 8.23 3.25
CA MET A 497 17.17 7.30 2.55
C MET A 497 16.71 7.89 1.21
N VAL A 498 16.30 9.15 1.17
CA VAL A 498 15.82 9.82 -0.05
C VAL A 498 16.93 9.84 -1.11
N ILE A 499 18.13 10.34 -0.78
CA ILE A 499 19.25 10.44 -1.75
C ILE A 499 19.72 9.03 -2.18
N SER A 500 19.84 8.07 -1.26
CA SER A 500 20.21 6.69 -1.61
C SER A 500 19.22 6.02 -2.56
N LYS A 501 17.93 6.31 -2.42
CA LYS A 501 16.88 5.82 -3.33
C LYS A 501 16.96 6.49 -4.71
N VAL A 502 17.20 7.78 -4.76
CA VAL A 502 17.46 8.50 -6.02
C VAL A 502 18.67 7.90 -6.71
N GLU A 503 19.79 7.71 -6.00
CA GLU A 503 21.01 7.10 -6.52
C GLU A 503 20.75 5.68 -7.08
N MET A 504 20.02 4.84 -6.33
CA MET A 504 19.62 3.52 -6.76
C MET A 504 18.76 3.54 -8.04
N THR A 505 17.84 4.48 -8.14
CA THR A 505 16.98 4.59 -9.31
C THR A 505 17.76 5.09 -10.52
N LEU A 506 18.58 6.12 -10.37
CA LEU A 506 19.45 6.63 -11.43
C LEU A 506 20.37 5.56 -11.99
N SER A 507 20.87 4.64 -11.16
CA SER A 507 21.70 3.52 -11.61
C SER A 507 20.97 2.51 -12.51
N LYS A 508 19.64 2.49 -12.44
CA LYS A 508 18.76 1.65 -13.27
C LYS A 508 18.28 2.34 -14.53
N VAL A 509 18.38 3.68 -14.62
CA VAL A 509 18.04 4.44 -15.83
C VAL A 509 19.00 4.10 -16.94
N ASP A 510 18.49 3.95 -18.17
CA ASP A 510 19.27 3.75 -19.37
C ASP A 510 18.74 4.65 -20.50
N LEU A 511 19.34 5.84 -20.61
CA LEU A 511 18.89 6.82 -21.60
C LEU A 511 19.19 6.41 -23.04
N THR A 512 20.09 5.44 -23.27
CA THR A 512 20.31 4.88 -24.60
C THR A 512 19.10 4.05 -25.03
N ILE A 513 18.66 3.14 -24.18
CA ILE A 513 17.43 2.37 -24.43
C ILE A 513 16.23 3.30 -24.52
N ALA A 514 16.10 4.26 -23.58
CA ALA A 514 15.01 5.24 -23.60
C ALA A 514 14.95 6.04 -24.92
N SER A 515 16.11 6.46 -25.47
CA SER A 515 16.15 7.15 -26.76
C SER A 515 15.64 6.27 -27.92
N HIS A 516 15.92 4.96 -27.89
CA HIS A 516 15.38 4.04 -28.89
C HIS A 516 13.84 3.94 -28.82
N TYR A 517 13.25 3.93 -27.62
CA TYR A 517 11.79 4.00 -27.49
C TYR A 517 11.24 5.28 -28.12
N VAL A 518 11.87 6.43 -27.86
CA VAL A 518 11.44 7.71 -28.44
C VAL A 518 11.56 7.68 -29.97
N GLN A 519 12.71 7.27 -30.50
CA GLN A 519 12.98 7.32 -31.95
C GLN A 519 12.11 6.33 -32.75
N GLU A 520 11.94 5.11 -32.24
CA GLU A 520 11.31 4.02 -33.00
C GLU A 520 9.77 3.97 -32.86
N LEU A 521 9.22 4.50 -31.74
CA LEU A 521 7.79 4.48 -31.50
C LEU A 521 7.08 5.82 -31.80
N SER A 522 7.84 6.91 -32.01
CA SER A 522 7.27 8.20 -32.41
C SER A 522 6.90 8.20 -33.89
N LYS A 523 5.77 8.82 -34.21
CA LYS A 523 5.41 9.12 -35.58
C LYS A 523 6.32 10.21 -36.16
N PRO A 524 6.53 10.26 -37.49
CA PRO A 524 7.39 11.27 -38.11
C PRO A 524 7.04 12.71 -37.74
N GLU A 525 5.74 13.03 -37.64
CA GLU A 525 5.22 14.35 -37.27
C GLU A 525 5.50 14.75 -35.82
N ASP A 526 5.68 13.79 -34.92
CA ASP A 526 5.87 14.01 -33.49
C ASP A 526 7.35 14.07 -33.06
N ARG A 527 8.27 13.69 -33.94
CA ARG A 527 9.69 13.51 -33.61
C ARG A 527 10.35 14.73 -32.98
N GLU A 528 10.10 15.91 -33.54
CA GLU A 528 10.73 17.14 -33.06
C GLU A 528 10.27 17.49 -31.64
N ARG A 529 8.95 17.44 -31.38
CA ARG A 529 8.39 17.76 -30.07
C ARG A 529 8.79 16.70 -29.02
N PHE A 530 8.87 15.42 -29.40
CA PHE A 530 9.27 14.35 -28.49
C PHE A 530 10.77 14.33 -28.23
N ASP A 531 11.58 14.70 -29.19
CA ASP A 531 13.04 14.87 -28.97
C ASP A 531 13.32 16.04 -28.01
N ARG A 532 12.59 17.16 -28.14
CA ARG A 532 12.63 18.28 -27.19
C ARG A 532 12.40 17.81 -25.74
N LEU A 533 11.32 17.03 -25.52
CA LEU A 533 10.99 16.46 -24.19
C LEU A 533 12.07 15.49 -23.71
N PHE A 534 12.58 14.64 -24.59
CA PHE A 534 13.65 13.73 -24.25
C PHE A 534 14.92 14.47 -23.81
N GLN A 535 15.31 15.54 -24.49
CA GLN A 535 16.47 16.36 -24.12
C GLN A 535 16.25 17.07 -22.77
N GLN A 536 15.03 17.52 -22.48
CA GLN A 536 14.69 18.08 -21.18
C GLN A 536 14.87 17.05 -20.06
N ILE A 537 14.34 15.83 -20.26
CA ILE A 537 14.49 14.72 -19.30
C ILE A 537 15.96 14.34 -19.14
N LYS A 538 16.71 14.28 -20.22
CA LYS A 538 18.16 13.97 -20.21
C LYS A 538 18.98 15.00 -19.42
N LYS A 539 18.67 16.29 -19.56
CA LYS A 539 19.32 17.36 -18.78
C LYS A 539 19.06 17.21 -17.30
N GLU A 540 17.80 16.96 -16.91
CA GLU A 540 17.44 16.77 -15.51
C GLU A 540 18.10 15.50 -14.92
N TYR A 541 18.20 14.41 -15.71
CA TYR A 541 18.92 13.21 -15.29
C TYR A 541 20.40 13.50 -14.98
N GLN A 542 21.09 14.20 -15.87
CA GLN A 542 22.49 14.55 -15.68
C GLN A 542 22.70 15.45 -14.46
N LEU A 543 21.81 16.42 -14.27
CA LEU A 543 21.83 17.32 -13.11
C LEU A 543 21.62 16.54 -11.80
N THR A 544 20.58 15.71 -11.74
CA THR A 544 20.26 14.90 -10.56
C THR A 544 21.39 13.94 -10.22
N ARG A 545 21.94 13.26 -11.23
CA ARG A 545 23.06 12.33 -11.06
C ARG A 545 24.30 13.02 -10.48
N ASN A 546 24.69 14.14 -11.06
CA ASN A 546 25.90 14.86 -10.63
C ASN A 546 25.77 15.35 -9.19
N LEU A 547 24.63 15.96 -8.83
CA LEU A 547 24.39 16.44 -7.47
C LEU A 547 24.28 15.30 -6.46
N ALA A 548 23.63 14.19 -6.81
CA ALA A 548 23.56 13.02 -5.93
C ALA A 548 24.96 12.47 -5.65
N MET A 549 25.81 12.31 -6.67
CA MET A 549 27.20 11.86 -6.51
C MET A 549 28.04 12.87 -5.70
N GLU A 550 27.81 14.17 -5.88
CA GLU A 550 28.51 15.17 -5.11
C GLU A 550 28.10 15.19 -3.63
N ILE A 551 26.81 15.02 -3.32
CA ILE A 551 26.29 14.92 -1.95
C ILE A 551 26.80 13.66 -1.25
N THR A 552 26.77 12.53 -1.92
CA THR A 552 27.22 11.23 -1.37
C THR A 552 28.74 11.12 -1.32
N ALA A 553 29.46 11.99 -2.04
CA ALA A 553 30.90 11.89 -2.28
C ALA A 553 31.34 10.57 -2.92
N HIS A 554 30.44 9.95 -3.72
CA HIS A 554 30.72 8.73 -4.45
C HIS A 554 31.21 9.05 -5.86
N PRO A 555 32.32 8.44 -6.35
CA PRO A 555 32.78 8.59 -7.72
C PRO A 555 31.83 7.93 -8.74
N HIS A 556 31.10 6.88 -8.33
CA HIS A 556 30.11 6.22 -9.17
C HIS A 556 28.82 5.98 -8.37
N LEU A 557 27.70 5.88 -9.09
CA LEU A 557 26.42 5.53 -8.47
C LEU A 557 26.52 4.18 -7.73
N LEU A 558 25.98 4.13 -6.53
CA LEU A 558 25.94 2.96 -5.64
C LEU A 558 27.30 2.50 -5.11
N ASP A 559 28.34 3.34 -5.10
CA ASP A 559 29.62 2.95 -4.48
C ASP A 559 29.49 2.68 -2.96
N GLY A 560 28.46 3.24 -2.32
CA GLY A 560 28.10 2.95 -0.93
C GLY A 560 27.41 1.59 -0.72
N ASP A 561 26.98 0.90 -1.80
CA ASP A 561 26.37 -0.43 -1.77
C ASP A 561 26.83 -1.27 -2.97
N ARG A 562 28.04 -1.81 -2.86
CA ARG A 562 28.67 -2.59 -3.92
C ARG A 562 27.91 -3.85 -4.30
N SER A 563 27.17 -4.45 -3.38
CA SER A 563 26.34 -5.63 -3.66
C SER A 563 25.19 -5.28 -4.60
N LEU A 564 24.49 -4.19 -4.29
CA LEU A 564 23.41 -3.68 -5.13
C LEU A 564 23.93 -3.19 -6.48
N GLN A 565 25.05 -2.46 -6.51
CA GLN A 565 25.72 -2.00 -7.73
C GLN A 565 26.03 -3.17 -8.68
N ARG A 566 26.69 -4.22 -8.16
CA ARG A 566 26.99 -5.44 -8.93
C ARG A 566 25.73 -6.14 -9.42
N SER A 567 24.70 -6.23 -8.57
CA SER A 567 23.41 -6.84 -8.94
C SER A 567 22.73 -6.09 -10.10
N VAL A 568 22.74 -4.75 -10.08
CA VAL A 568 22.18 -3.92 -11.17
C VAL A 568 22.97 -4.12 -12.46
N LEU A 569 24.31 -4.06 -12.41
CA LEU A 569 25.17 -4.24 -13.57
C LEU A 569 24.99 -5.61 -14.24
N LEU A 570 24.91 -6.68 -13.46
CA LEU A 570 24.72 -8.04 -13.99
C LEU A 570 23.37 -8.19 -14.68
N ARG A 571 22.29 -7.66 -14.09
CA ARG A 571 20.94 -7.76 -14.66
C ARG A 571 20.77 -6.93 -15.92
N ASN A 572 21.45 -5.79 -16.03
CA ASN A 572 21.41 -4.95 -17.24
C ASN A 572 21.81 -5.72 -18.51
N ARG A 573 22.72 -6.68 -18.42
CA ARG A 573 23.14 -7.52 -19.57
C ARG A 573 21.97 -8.31 -20.17
N THR A 574 20.98 -8.69 -19.37
CA THR A 574 19.79 -9.42 -19.83
C THR A 574 18.67 -8.46 -20.20
N ILE A 575 18.50 -7.36 -19.45
CA ILE A 575 17.39 -6.42 -19.62
C ILE A 575 17.53 -5.60 -20.91
N VAL A 576 18.76 -5.19 -21.27
CA VAL A 576 19.02 -4.37 -22.46
C VAL A 576 18.55 -5.07 -23.76
N PRO A 577 18.91 -6.33 -24.05
CA PRO A 577 18.39 -7.05 -25.22
C PRO A 577 16.86 -7.20 -25.20
N LEU A 578 16.25 -7.43 -24.04
CA LEU A 578 14.79 -7.49 -23.91
C LEU A 578 14.12 -6.16 -24.24
N GLY A 579 14.71 -5.03 -23.86
CA GLY A 579 14.22 -3.70 -24.21
C GLY A 579 14.22 -3.45 -25.72
N LEU A 580 15.30 -3.81 -26.41
CA LEU A 580 15.39 -3.69 -27.89
C LEU A 580 14.37 -4.60 -28.58
N LEU A 581 14.20 -5.84 -28.10
CA LEU A 581 13.20 -6.76 -28.61
C LEU A 581 11.77 -6.21 -28.40
N GLN A 582 11.50 -5.67 -27.22
CA GLN A 582 10.21 -5.06 -26.91
C GLN A 582 9.87 -3.92 -27.87
N ILE A 583 10.81 -3.01 -28.14
CA ILE A 583 10.62 -1.90 -29.08
C ILE A 583 10.22 -2.45 -30.48
N SER A 584 10.94 -3.46 -30.96
CA SER A 584 10.63 -4.08 -32.27
C SER A 584 9.24 -4.72 -32.30
N LEU A 585 8.84 -5.40 -31.21
CA LEU A 585 7.52 -6.03 -31.12
C LEU A 585 6.40 -4.99 -31.02
N LEU A 586 6.57 -3.95 -30.20
CA LEU A 586 5.60 -2.86 -30.04
C LEU A 586 5.40 -2.11 -31.36
N LYS A 587 6.49 -1.78 -32.07
CA LYS A 587 6.40 -1.11 -33.38
C LYS A 587 5.57 -1.92 -34.38
N ARG A 588 5.84 -3.22 -34.49
CA ARG A 588 5.08 -4.13 -35.38
C ARG A 588 3.63 -4.29 -34.94
N LEU A 589 3.37 -4.46 -33.65
CA LEU A 589 2.03 -4.61 -33.10
C LEU A 589 1.16 -3.39 -33.40
N ARG A 590 1.71 -2.19 -33.19
CA ARG A 590 1.00 -0.92 -33.44
C ARG A 590 0.75 -0.69 -34.93
N GLN A 591 1.70 -1.02 -35.80
CA GLN A 591 1.51 -1.00 -37.25
C GLN A 591 0.38 -1.94 -37.69
N VAL A 592 0.37 -3.18 -37.18
CA VAL A 592 -0.68 -4.16 -37.49
C VAL A 592 -2.06 -3.68 -37.04
N THR A 593 -2.14 -3.02 -35.89
CA THR A 593 -3.41 -2.50 -35.36
C THR A 593 -3.93 -1.34 -36.23
N GLN A 594 -3.08 -0.39 -36.60
CA GLN A 594 -3.46 0.73 -37.49
C GLN A 594 -3.87 0.28 -38.88
N GLU A 595 -3.18 -0.70 -39.48
CA GLU A 595 -3.52 -1.24 -40.80
C GLU A 595 -4.79 -2.09 -40.79
N ALA A 596 -5.11 -2.76 -39.68
CA ALA A 596 -6.37 -3.50 -39.54
C ALA A 596 -7.61 -2.57 -39.51
N GLU A 597 -7.42 -1.37 -38.98
CA GLU A 597 -8.46 -0.32 -39.01
C GLU A 597 -8.62 0.32 -40.40
N ALA A 598 -7.58 0.29 -41.24
CA ALA A 598 -7.57 1.02 -42.53
C ALA A 598 -7.96 0.17 -43.75
N SER A 599 -7.74 -1.13 -43.82
CA SER A 599 -8.11 -1.97 -44.96
C SER A 599 -7.73 -3.46 -44.80
N GLY A 600 -8.45 -4.32 -45.50
CA GLY A 600 -8.48 -5.77 -45.55
C GLY A 600 -7.18 -6.57 -45.54
N VAL A 601 -7.35 -7.88 -45.38
CA VAL A 601 -6.37 -8.94 -45.15
C VAL A 601 -5.13 -8.86 -46.04
N ARG A 602 -3.97 -8.54 -45.42
CA ARG A 602 -2.64 -8.81 -45.99
C ARG A 602 -2.02 -10.04 -45.29
N TYR A 603 -1.35 -10.88 -46.08
CA TYR A 603 -0.59 -12.02 -45.57
C TYR A 603 0.53 -11.50 -44.65
N ARG A 604 0.54 -11.92 -43.37
CA ARG A 604 1.48 -11.48 -42.35
C ARG A 604 2.22 -12.70 -41.78
N ARG A 605 3.50 -12.51 -41.47
CA ARG A 605 4.34 -13.57 -40.86
C ARG A 605 3.88 -13.92 -39.43
N TYR A 606 3.31 -12.95 -38.69
CA TYR A 606 2.85 -13.11 -37.31
C TYR A 606 1.46 -12.48 -37.15
N SER A 607 0.59 -13.11 -36.37
CA SER A 607 -0.72 -12.58 -36.01
C SER A 607 -0.60 -11.45 -34.98
N LYS A 608 -1.68 -10.68 -34.79
CA LYS A 608 -1.77 -9.64 -33.75
C LYS A 608 -1.59 -10.26 -32.36
N GLU A 609 -2.21 -11.41 -32.13
CA GLU A 609 -2.16 -12.15 -30.86
C GLU A 609 -0.75 -12.65 -30.55
N GLU A 610 -0.03 -13.16 -31.55
CA GLU A 610 1.36 -13.59 -31.39
C GLU A 610 2.29 -12.42 -31.05
N LEU A 611 2.13 -11.27 -31.72
CA LEU A 611 2.91 -10.07 -31.45
C LEU A 611 2.60 -9.52 -30.04
N LEU A 612 1.32 -9.48 -29.66
CA LEU A 612 0.89 -9.07 -28.31
C LEU A 612 1.50 -10.00 -27.27
N ARG A 613 1.37 -11.32 -27.43
CA ARG A 613 1.97 -12.30 -26.52
C ARG A 613 3.47 -12.10 -26.37
N GLY A 614 4.18 -11.86 -27.48
CA GLY A 614 5.61 -11.56 -27.47
C GLY A 614 5.92 -10.27 -26.68
N ALA A 615 5.16 -9.20 -26.91
CA ALA A 615 5.29 -7.94 -26.17
C ALA A 615 5.07 -8.15 -24.67
N LEU A 616 4.00 -8.86 -24.27
CA LEU A 616 3.69 -9.16 -22.87
C LEU A 616 4.78 -9.98 -22.18
N LEU A 617 5.40 -10.95 -22.88
CA LEU A 617 6.54 -11.71 -22.36
C LEU A 617 7.76 -10.82 -22.10
N THR A 618 8.05 -9.86 -22.99
CA THR A 618 9.15 -8.91 -22.77
C THR A 618 8.86 -7.96 -21.61
N ILE A 619 7.58 -7.52 -21.43
CA ILE A 619 7.15 -6.70 -20.28
C ILE A 619 7.44 -7.44 -18.98
N ASN A 620 7.03 -8.71 -18.86
CA ASN A 620 7.29 -9.52 -17.68
C ASN A 620 8.79 -9.75 -17.44
N GLY A 621 9.56 -10.01 -18.51
CA GLY A 621 11.01 -10.20 -18.43
C GLY A 621 11.76 -8.97 -17.94
N ILE A 622 11.41 -7.79 -18.45
CA ILE A 622 11.98 -6.51 -17.99
C ILE A 622 11.59 -6.24 -16.54
N ALA A 623 10.34 -6.46 -16.16
CA ALA A 623 9.85 -6.27 -14.78
C ALA A 623 10.63 -7.14 -13.79
N ALA A 624 10.78 -8.43 -14.09
CA ALA A 624 11.54 -9.37 -13.27
C ALA A 624 13.02 -8.95 -13.16
N GLY A 625 13.64 -8.60 -14.29
CA GLY A 625 15.03 -8.13 -14.32
C GLY A 625 15.23 -6.81 -13.56
N MET A 626 14.29 -5.88 -13.64
CA MET A 626 14.32 -4.62 -12.91
C MET A 626 13.97 -4.79 -11.42
N ARG A 627 13.40 -5.93 -11.03
CA ARG A 627 12.79 -6.15 -9.70
C ARG A 627 11.80 -5.03 -9.35
N ASN A 628 10.99 -4.68 -10.31
CA ASN A 628 10.01 -3.62 -10.18
C ASN A 628 8.81 -3.92 -11.09
N THR A 629 7.68 -4.21 -10.48
CA THR A 629 6.41 -4.51 -11.13
C THR A 629 5.40 -3.34 -11.02
N GLY A 630 5.90 -2.17 -10.75
CA GLY A 630 5.10 -0.96 -10.66
C GLY A 630 5.06 -0.29 -9.30
#